data_90cbdd22b79b232916bf389f933cf88d
#
_entry.id   90cbdd22b79b232916bf389f933cf88d
#
_cell.length_a   1.000
_cell.length_b   1.000
_cell.length_c   1.000
_cell.angle_alpha   90.00
_cell.angle_beta   90.00
_cell.angle_gamma   90.00
#
_symmetry.space_group_name_H-M   'P 1'
#
loop_
_entity.id
_entity.type
_entity.pdbx_description
1 polymer ?
#
loop_
_entity_poly.entity_id
_entity_poly.type
_entity_poly.pdbx_seq_one_letter_code
_entity_poly.pdbx_strand_id
1 'polypeptide(L)'
;MQLRDSVCNQAFLDTLKKHQNPWSLNSLGAYAGVRMLQDKDFIQKTRSLILSERERILNELNSFRYAKAYPAYANFILVKILRDDLTSFDIFDQAIRHGMMIRDCSSFEGLPGEYIRFCIMLPEDNTRLLHCL
;
A
#
# COMPACT_ATOMS: atom_id res chain seq x y z
N MET A 1 -10.96 10.17 -4.41
CA MET A 1 -11.20 9.90 -5.86
C MET A 1 -10.14 8.94 -6.34
N GLN A 2 -10.49 7.91 -7.07
CA GLN A 2 -9.56 6.88 -7.53
C GLN A 2 -9.63 6.80 -9.06
N LEU A 3 -8.49 7.07 -9.73
CA LEU A 3 -8.32 6.80 -11.14
C LEU A 3 -7.72 5.39 -11.29
N ARG A 4 -8.26 4.59 -12.20
CA ARG A 4 -7.77 3.25 -12.51
C ARG A 4 -7.58 3.12 -14.00
N ASP A 5 -6.38 2.73 -14.40
CA ASP A 5 -6.05 2.44 -15.78
C ASP A 5 -5.77 0.95 -15.94
N SER A 6 -6.10 0.43 -17.13
CA SER A 6 -5.82 -0.96 -17.49
C SER A 6 -5.17 -1.01 -18.85
N VAL A 7 -4.11 -1.79 -18.97
CA VAL A 7 -3.42 -2.06 -20.24
C VAL A 7 -3.56 -3.54 -20.57
N CYS A 8 -4.16 -3.85 -21.70
CA CYS A 8 -4.34 -5.23 -22.15
C CYS A 8 -4.49 -5.28 -23.67
N ASN A 9 -4.71 -6.47 -24.25
CA ASN A 9 -4.87 -6.60 -25.69
C ASN A 9 -6.17 -5.92 -26.18
N GLN A 10 -6.18 -5.52 -27.45
CA GLN A 10 -7.26 -4.72 -28.05
C GLN A 10 -8.63 -5.42 -27.99
N ALA A 11 -8.69 -6.73 -28.25
CA ALA A 11 -9.94 -7.48 -28.24
C ALA A 11 -10.63 -7.48 -26.87
N PHE A 12 -9.84 -7.59 -25.79
CA PHE A 12 -10.34 -7.50 -24.43
C PHE A 12 -10.80 -6.09 -24.07
N LEU A 13 -10.05 -5.06 -24.50
CA LEU A 13 -10.44 -3.65 -24.33
C LEU A 13 -11.78 -3.35 -25.03
N ASP A 14 -11.98 -3.85 -26.23
CA ASP A 14 -13.22 -3.63 -26.97
C ASP A 14 -14.42 -4.31 -26.30
N THR A 15 -14.19 -5.47 -25.68
CA THR A 15 -15.20 -6.14 -24.86
C THR A 15 -15.52 -5.34 -23.60
N LEU A 16 -14.52 -4.86 -22.87
CA LEU A 16 -14.70 -4.03 -21.68
C LEU A 16 -15.46 -2.74 -21.98
N LYS A 17 -15.14 -2.06 -23.09
CA LYS A 17 -15.81 -0.82 -23.50
C LYS A 17 -17.32 -1.01 -23.72
N LYS A 18 -17.76 -2.17 -24.21
CA LYS A 18 -19.19 -2.47 -24.39
C LYS A 18 -19.97 -2.56 -23.07
N HIS A 19 -19.27 -2.90 -21.99
CA HIS A 19 -19.86 -3.07 -20.64
C HIS A 19 -19.53 -1.92 -19.70
N GLN A 20 -18.71 -0.95 -20.14
CA GLN A 20 -18.32 0.19 -19.33
C GLN A 20 -19.47 1.18 -19.19
N ASN A 21 -19.71 1.66 -17.96
CA ASN A 21 -20.63 2.76 -17.73
C ASN A 21 -20.08 4.02 -18.43
N PRO A 22 -20.86 4.71 -19.28
CA PRO A 22 -20.43 5.91 -20.00
C PRO A 22 -19.99 7.06 -19.07
N TRP A 23 -20.45 7.08 -17.83
CA TRP A 23 -20.11 8.10 -16.82
C TRP A 23 -19.06 7.63 -15.81
N SER A 24 -18.22 6.67 -16.17
CA SER A 24 -17.22 6.07 -15.26
C SER A 24 -16.11 7.03 -14.84
N LEU A 25 -15.85 8.08 -15.60
CA LEU A 25 -14.84 9.09 -15.30
C LEU A 25 -15.50 10.48 -15.21
N ASN A 26 -15.41 11.12 -14.04
CA ASN A 26 -15.87 12.49 -13.92
C ASN A 26 -14.80 13.50 -14.37
N SER A 27 -15.23 14.66 -14.88
CA SER A 27 -14.37 15.70 -15.44
C SER A 27 -13.41 16.31 -14.40
N LEU A 28 -13.82 16.47 -13.16
CA LEU A 28 -12.94 16.94 -12.08
C LEU A 28 -11.82 15.92 -11.79
N GLY A 29 -12.16 14.63 -11.85
CA GLY A 29 -11.19 13.56 -11.69
C GLY A 29 -10.16 13.54 -12.81
N ALA A 30 -10.58 13.70 -14.05
CA ALA A 30 -9.70 13.78 -15.20
C ALA A 30 -8.77 15.00 -15.10
N TYR A 31 -9.34 16.18 -14.81
CA TYR A 31 -8.57 17.41 -14.65
C TYR A 31 -7.53 17.30 -13.53
N ALA A 32 -7.94 16.84 -12.33
CA ALA A 32 -7.03 16.66 -11.20
C ALA A 32 -5.90 15.68 -11.54
N GLY A 33 -6.21 14.55 -12.20
CA GLY A 33 -5.21 13.58 -12.62
C GLY A 33 -4.15 14.16 -13.55
N VAL A 34 -4.57 14.94 -14.55
CA VAL A 34 -3.64 15.63 -15.45
C VAL A 34 -2.75 16.60 -14.69
N ARG A 35 -3.32 17.42 -13.78
CA ARG A 35 -2.55 18.38 -12.97
C ARG A 35 -1.55 17.69 -12.04
N MET A 36 -1.96 16.62 -11.39
CA MET A 36 -1.07 15.83 -10.51
C MET A 36 0.10 15.21 -11.29
N LEU A 37 -0.14 14.68 -12.50
CA LEU A 37 0.93 14.12 -13.33
C LEU A 37 1.88 15.17 -13.91
N GLN A 38 1.46 16.42 -14.00
CA GLN A 38 2.31 17.54 -14.42
C GLN A 38 3.17 18.10 -13.30
N ASP A 39 2.84 17.85 -12.04
CA ASP A 39 3.62 18.30 -10.89
C ASP A 39 4.87 17.44 -10.70
N LYS A 40 5.90 17.76 -11.46
CA LYS A 40 7.18 17.04 -11.47
C LYS A 40 7.88 17.07 -10.10
N ASP A 41 7.79 18.19 -9.41
CA ASP A 41 8.44 18.38 -8.11
C ASP A 41 7.79 17.50 -7.04
N PHE A 42 6.46 17.46 -7.00
CA PHE A 42 5.72 16.59 -6.10
C PHE A 42 6.04 15.11 -6.37
N ILE A 43 6.02 14.70 -7.64
CA ILE A 43 6.35 13.32 -8.04
C ILE A 43 7.75 12.94 -7.56
N GLN A 44 8.74 13.81 -7.78
CA GLN A 44 10.12 13.53 -7.41
C GLN A 44 10.32 13.49 -5.89
N LYS A 45 9.75 14.43 -5.15
CA LYS A 45 9.78 14.46 -3.68
C LYS A 45 9.13 13.22 -3.08
N THR A 46 7.95 12.85 -3.57
CA THR A 46 7.22 11.66 -3.13
C THR A 46 8.02 10.39 -3.42
N ARG A 47 8.60 10.28 -4.62
CA ARG A 47 9.44 9.13 -4.98
C ARG A 47 10.66 9.01 -4.07
N SER A 48 11.36 10.09 -3.82
CA SER A 48 12.55 10.11 -2.96
C SER A 48 12.18 9.71 -1.53
N LEU A 49 11.09 10.26 -1.00
CA LEU A 49 10.57 9.91 0.32
C LEU A 49 10.25 8.40 0.42
N ILE A 50 9.49 7.88 -0.53
CA ILE A 50 9.10 6.45 -0.52
C ILE A 50 10.33 5.55 -0.61
N LEU A 51 11.33 5.89 -1.42
CA LEU A 51 12.53 5.08 -1.58
C LEU A 51 13.36 5.05 -0.29
N SER A 52 13.61 6.20 0.32
CA SER A 52 14.40 6.29 1.56
C SER A 52 13.67 5.64 2.75
N GLU A 53 12.39 5.93 2.93
CA GLU A 53 11.62 5.35 4.02
C GLU A 53 11.40 3.84 3.85
N ARG A 54 11.23 3.38 2.63
CA ARG A 54 11.14 1.94 2.35
C ARG A 54 12.38 1.19 2.82
N GLU A 55 13.55 1.69 2.47
CA GLU A 55 14.81 1.09 2.90
C GLU A 55 14.96 1.11 4.42
N ARG A 56 14.67 2.23 5.05
CA ARG A 56 14.71 2.37 6.51
C ARG A 56 13.77 1.39 7.20
N ILE A 57 12.50 1.34 6.77
CA ILE A 57 11.49 0.46 7.36
C ILE A 57 11.85 -1.02 7.16
N LEU A 58 12.31 -1.40 5.97
CA LEU A 58 12.72 -2.79 5.71
C LEU A 58 13.89 -3.21 6.61
N ASN A 59 14.88 -2.34 6.80
CA ASN A 59 16.01 -2.61 7.69
C ASN A 59 15.56 -2.76 9.15
N GLU A 60 14.68 -1.89 9.62
CA GLU A 60 14.15 -1.94 10.98
C GLU A 60 13.29 -3.19 11.22
N LEU A 61 12.35 -3.50 10.33
CA LEU A 61 11.51 -4.70 10.43
C LEU A 61 12.31 -6.00 10.38
N ASN A 62 13.37 -6.05 9.58
CA ASN A 62 14.23 -7.23 9.50
C ASN A 62 15.13 -7.41 10.75
N SER A 63 15.21 -6.41 11.63
CA SER A 63 15.84 -6.57 12.95
C SER A 63 14.89 -7.23 13.97
N PHE A 64 13.59 -7.28 13.72
CA PHE A 64 12.60 -7.91 14.59
C PHE A 64 12.64 -9.43 14.42
N ARG A 65 12.75 -10.16 15.54
CA ARG A 65 12.77 -11.65 15.50
C ARG A 65 11.42 -12.27 15.17
N TYR A 66 10.35 -11.51 15.36
CA TYR A 66 8.95 -11.95 15.20
C TYR A 66 8.30 -11.50 13.89
N ALA A 67 9.04 -10.81 13.05
CA ALA A 67 8.53 -10.30 11.78
C ALA A 67 9.51 -10.55 10.63
N LYS A 68 8.98 -10.77 9.45
CA LYS A 68 9.75 -10.86 8.21
C LYS A 68 9.14 -9.93 7.17
N ALA A 69 9.84 -8.86 6.86
CA ALA A 69 9.46 -7.98 5.76
C ALA A 69 9.90 -8.56 4.41
N TYR A 70 9.04 -8.46 3.41
CA TYR A 70 9.35 -8.87 2.05
C TYR A 70 9.86 -7.69 1.23
N PRO A 71 10.72 -7.95 0.19
CA PRO A 71 11.14 -6.91 -0.74
C PRO A 71 9.93 -6.17 -1.31
N ALA A 72 9.98 -4.85 -1.27
CA ALA A 72 8.89 -3.99 -1.71
C ALA A 72 9.34 -3.10 -2.88
N TYR A 73 8.47 -2.95 -3.89
CA TYR A 73 8.74 -2.15 -5.09
C TYR A 73 7.70 -1.04 -5.30
N ALA A 74 6.64 -1.06 -4.51
CA ALA A 74 5.59 -0.05 -4.50
C ALA A 74 5.68 0.81 -3.23
N ASN A 75 4.61 1.53 -2.93
CA ASN A 75 4.48 2.38 -1.73
C ASN A 75 3.90 1.64 -0.52
N PHE A 76 4.03 0.32 -0.47
CA PHE A 76 3.57 -0.49 0.65
C PHE A 76 4.56 -1.63 0.94
N ILE A 77 4.51 -2.14 2.15
CA ILE A 77 5.35 -3.26 2.62
C ILE A 77 4.42 -4.38 3.10
N LEU A 78 4.75 -5.61 2.70
CA LEU A 78 4.15 -6.84 3.19
C LEU A 78 5.05 -7.43 4.27
N VAL A 79 4.47 -7.78 5.41
CA VAL A 79 5.18 -8.34 6.56
C VAL A 79 4.49 -9.63 7.00
N LYS A 80 5.27 -10.69 7.16
CA LYS A 80 4.83 -11.93 7.78
C LYS A 80 5.12 -11.88 9.27
N ILE A 81 4.14 -12.27 10.08
CA ILE A 81 4.30 -12.46 11.51
C ILE A 81 4.82 -13.87 11.74
N LEU A 82 5.87 -14.01 12.57
CA LEU A 82 6.56 -15.27 12.84
C LEU A 82 6.28 -15.80 14.25
N ARG A 83 5.30 -15.23 14.95
CA ARG A 83 4.85 -15.66 16.28
C ARG A 83 3.54 -16.43 16.15
N ASP A 84 3.46 -17.57 16.81
CA ASP A 84 2.26 -18.40 16.82
C ASP A 84 1.17 -17.91 17.79
N ASP A 85 1.56 -17.06 18.75
CA ASP A 85 0.68 -16.45 19.75
C ASP A 85 0.16 -15.05 19.37
N LEU A 86 0.42 -14.59 18.13
CA LEU A 86 0.06 -13.27 17.64
C LEU A 86 -0.53 -13.37 16.23
N THR A 87 -1.76 -12.91 16.07
CA THR A 87 -2.42 -12.88 14.76
C THR A 87 -2.23 -11.54 14.07
N SER A 88 -2.41 -11.52 12.75
CA SER A 88 -2.43 -10.29 11.96
C SER A 88 -3.57 -9.35 12.39
N PHE A 89 -4.68 -9.91 12.89
CA PHE A 89 -5.79 -9.14 13.42
C PHE A 89 -5.44 -8.46 14.74
N ASP A 90 -4.68 -9.09 15.63
CA ASP A 90 -4.25 -8.48 16.89
C ASP A 90 -3.40 -7.23 16.62
N ILE A 91 -2.48 -7.32 15.66
CA ILE A 91 -1.65 -6.18 15.25
C ILE A 91 -2.51 -5.09 14.59
N PHE A 92 -3.47 -5.47 13.76
CA PHE A 92 -4.41 -4.54 13.16
C PHE A 92 -5.22 -3.79 14.25
N ASP A 93 -5.78 -4.51 15.23
CA ASP A 93 -6.55 -3.91 16.32
C ASP A 93 -5.68 -2.96 17.17
N GLN A 94 -4.45 -3.36 17.46
CA GLN A 94 -3.50 -2.51 18.17
C GLN A 94 -3.20 -1.23 17.37
N ALA A 95 -2.94 -1.32 16.08
CA ALA A 95 -2.70 -0.16 15.22
C ALA A 95 -3.91 0.80 15.19
N ILE A 96 -5.12 0.26 15.08
CA ILE A 96 -6.37 1.05 15.12
C ILE A 96 -6.52 1.80 16.45
N ARG A 97 -6.22 1.17 17.58
CA ARG A 97 -6.26 1.81 18.91
C ARG A 97 -5.29 2.98 19.03
N HIS A 98 -4.21 2.96 18.24
CA HIS A 98 -3.24 4.07 18.15
C HIS A 98 -3.55 5.06 17.01
N GLY A 99 -4.74 4.97 16.41
CA GLY A 99 -5.18 5.86 15.32
C GLY A 99 -4.51 5.59 13.97
N MET A 100 -3.97 4.38 13.78
CA MET A 100 -3.31 3.99 12.53
C MET A 100 -4.07 2.85 11.86
N MET A 101 -4.21 2.93 10.54
CA MET A 101 -4.89 1.89 9.76
C MET A 101 -3.87 1.12 8.91
N ILE A 102 -3.76 -0.16 9.16
CA ILE A 102 -2.99 -1.11 8.34
C ILE A 102 -3.95 -2.11 7.70
N ARG A 103 -3.45 -2.98 6.88
CA ARG A 103 -4.23 -4.06 6.27
C ARG A 103 -3.91 -5.39 6.94
N ASP A 104 -4.88 -5.99 7.59
CA ASP A 104 -4.90 -7.41 7.89
C ASP A 104 -5.07 -8.19 6.57
N CYS A 105 -4.18 -9.14 6.31
CA CYS A 105 -4.15 -9.93 5.08
C CYS A 105 -4.69 -11.35 5.28
N SER A 106 -5.33 -11.67 6.37
CA SER A 106 -5.91 -12.99 6.67
C SER A 106 -6.90 -13.47 5.60
N SER A 107 -7.56 -12.53 4.90
CA SER A 107 -8.50 -12.82 3.82
C SER A 107 -7.86 -12.98 2.42
N PHE A 108 -6.52 -12.94 2.31
CA PHE A 108 -5.84 -13.04 1.02
C PHE A 108 -5.63 -14.50 0.63
N GLU A 109 -6.30 -14.94 -0.44
CA GLU A 109 -6.10 -16.28 -1.00
C GLU A 109 -4.65 -16.50 -1.41
N GLY A 110 -4.11 -17.70 -1.13
CA GLY A 110 -2.74 -18.06 -1.49
C GLY A 110 -1.65 -17.49 -0.59
N LEU A 111 -2.01 -16.81 0.51
CA LEU A 111 -1.08 -16.25 1.49
C LEU A 111 -1.22 -16.97 2.84
N PRO A 112 -0.67 -18.21 3.00
CA PRO A 112 -0.87 -19.00 4.21
C PRO A 112 -0.07 -18.45 5.38
N GLY A 113 -0.75 -18.17 6.50
CA GLY A 113 -0.17 -17.63 7.74
C GLY A 113 -0.60 -16.19 8.02
N GLU A 114 0.03 -15.60 9.01
CA GLU A 114 -0.30 -14.28 9.51
C GLU A 114 0.50 -13.19 8.78
N TYR A 115 -0.20 -12.32 8.08
CA TYR A 115 0.41 -11.23 7.31
C TYR A 115 -0.31 -9.91 7.51
N ILE A 116 0.46 -8.85 7.57
CA ILE A 116 -0.03 -7.47 7.53
C ILE A 116 0.58 -6.74 6.34
N ARG A 117 -0.11 -5.70 5.88
CA ARG A 117 0.39 -4.79 4.84
C ARG A 117 0.08 -3.36 5.23
N PHE A 118 1.03 -2.48 5.09
CA PHE A 118 0.83 -1.05 5.33
C PHE A 118 1.52 -0.19 4.28
N CYS A 119 1.00 1.02 4.08
CA CYS A 119 1.59 1.99 3.17
C CYS A 119 2.76 2.72 3.83
N ILE A 120 3.73 3.10 3.03
CA ILE A 120 4.80 4.00 3.43
C ILE A 120 4.22 5.41 3.46
N MET A 121 4.32 6.06 4.61
CA MET A 121 3.79 7.38 4.91
C MET A 121 4.93 8.36 5.18
N LEU A 122 4.65 9.47 5.87
CA LEU A 122 5.68 10.37 6.37
C LEU A 122 6.55 9.69 7.44
N PRO A 123 7.81 10.10 7.61
CA PRO A 123 8.74 9.46 8.55
C PRO A 123 8.21 9.33 9.97
N GLU A 124 7.50 10.35 10.45
CA GLU A 124 6.91 10.38 11.80
C GLU A 124 5.82 9.31 11.96
N ASP A 125 4.94 9.17 10.96
CA ASP A 125 3.87 8.19 10.96
C ASP A 125 4.43 6.77 10.84
N ASN A 126 5.45 6.57 9.99
CA ASN A 126 6.13 5.29 9.85
C ASN A 126 6.81 4.88 11.16
N THR A 127 7.48 5.81 11.84
CA THR A 127 8.12 5.56 13.15
C THR A 127 7.09 5.20 14.21
N ARG A 128 5.96 5.91 14.27
CA ARG A 128 4.86 5.59 15.19
C ARG A 128 4.32 4.18 14.93
N LEU A 129 4.16 3.81 13.66
CA LEU A 129 3.70 2.46 13.30
C LEU A 129 4.69 1.39 13.72
N LEU A 130 5.98 1.58 13.46
CA LEU A 130 7.03 0.63 13.84
C LEU A 130 7.12 0.42 15.37
N HIS A 131 6.87 1.47 16.16
CA HIS A 131 6.78 1.36 17.61
C HIS A 131 5.51 0.65 18.09
N CYS A 132 4.48 0.58 17.25
CA CYS A 132 3.24 -0.12 17.54
C CYS A 132 3.29 -1.61 17.19
N LEU A 133 4.18 -1.99 16.27
CA LEU A 133 4.36 -3.37 15.84
C LEU A 133 5.23 -4.16 16.82
#